data_c33654ad847a66872be59f04da958f97
#
_entry.id   c33654ad847a66872be59f04da958f97
#
_cell.length_a   1.000
_cell.length_b   1.000
_cell.length_c   1.000
_cell.angle_alpha   90.00
_cell.angle_beta   90.00
_cell.angle_gamma   90.00
#
_symmetry.space_group_name_H-M   'P 1'
#
loop_
_entity.id
_entity.type
_entity.pdbx_description
1 polymer ?
#
loop_
_entity_poly.entity_id
_entity_poly.type
_entity_poly.pdbx_seq_one_letter_code
_entity_poly.pdbx_strand_id
1 'polypeptide(L)'
;NQQYKLIFQSNIENAKKGDEKAQYVVGYMYYKGKGVPKDYIKAAEWYKKSAEGSYTKALNNLAYLYQKGKGVNKDIHKAEQLLLKSAKQGDDVACLNLGILYQTGKLGTANMEDAEYWYRKAMDKGNPAATRIYRRIQAMEQKEN
;
A
#
# COMPACT_ATOMS: atom_id res chain seq x y z
N ASN A 1 23.60 1.75 10.90
CA ASN A 1 23.79 2.94 11.72
C ASN A 1 23.23 2.69 13.11
N GLN A 2 23.89 3.22 14.11
CA GLN A 2 23.55 2.97 15.53
C GLN A 2 22.15 3.47 15.88
N GLN A 3 21.74 4.60 15.30
CA GLN A 3 20.42 5.19 15.54
C GLN A 3 19.31 4.26 15.07
N TYR A 4 19.47 3.64 13.90
CA TYR A 4 18.47 2.68 13.38
C TYR A 4 18.40 1.42 14.23
N LYS A 5 19.53 0.95 14.77
CA LYS A 5 19.52 -0.20 15.68
C LYS A 5 18.72 0.10 16.96
N LEU A 6 18.85 1.31 17.48
CA LEU A 6 18.09 1.73 18.67
C LEU A 6 16.59 1.83 18.34
N ILE A 7 16.23 2.36 17.19
CA ILE A 7 14.84 2.43 16.75
C ILE A 7 14.26 1.03 16.60
N PHE A 8 15.01 0.11 16.00
CA PHE A 8 14.57 -1.27 15.87
C PHE A 8 14.32 -1.90 17.26
N GLN A 9 15.28 -1.76 18.16
CA GLN A 9 15.16 -2.32 19.51
C GLN A 9 13.97 -1.74 20.28
N SER A 10 13.69 -0.46 20.12
CA SER A 10 12.56 0.18 20.81
C SER A 10 11.20 -0.27 20.26
N ASN A 11 11.14 -0.69 19.00
CA ASN A 11 9.89 -1.12 18.38
C ASN A 11 9.65 -2.61 18.44
N ILE A 12 10.70 -3.44 18.45
CA ILE A 12 10.54 -4.89 18.33
C ILE A 12 9.75 -5.48 19.49
N GLU A 13 9.96 -5.01 20.71
CA GLU A 13 9.24 -5.51 21.87
C GLU A 13 7.75 -5.18 21.81
N ASN A 14 7.41 -3.93 21.43
CA ASN A 14 6.02 -3.54 21.27
C ASN A 14 5.36 -4.28 20.11
N ALA A 15 6.11 -4.52 19.03
CA ALA A 15 5.62 -5.30 17.88
C ALA A 15 5.28 -6.73 18.30
N LYS A 16 6.13 -7.36 19.10
CA LYS A 16 5.88 -8.72 19.64
C LYS A 16 4.65 -8.76 20.53
N LYS A 17 4.35 -7.67 21.23
CA LYS A 17 3.18 -7.54 22.09
C LYS A 17 1.88 -7.24 21.35
N GLY A 18 1.95 -7.04 20.04
CA GLY A 18 0.78 -6.82 19.19
C GLY A 18 0.50 -5.39 18.77
N ASP A 19 1.40 -4.44 19.05
CA ASP A 19 1.24 -3.05 18.61
C ASP A 19 1.37 -2.97 17.09
N GLU A 20 0.29 -2.57 16.42
CA GLU A 20 0.21 -2.53 14.95
C GLU A 20 1.21 -1.57 14.32
N LYS A 21 1.35 -0.38 14.90
CA LYS A 21 2.29 0.62 14.39
C LYS A 21 3.72 0.13 14.54
N ALA A 22 4.06 -0.47 15.68
CA ALA A 22 5.39 -1.04 15.91
C ALA A 22 5.68 -2.17 14.93
N GLN A 23 4.69 -3.03 14.67
CA GLN A 23 4.80 -4.11 13.67
C GLN A 23 5.08 -3.55 12.29
N TYR A 24 4.38 -2.48 11.89
CA TYR A 24 4.63 -1.80 10.63
C TYR A 24 6.05 -1.24 10.57
N VAL A 25 6.50 -0.56 11.63
CA VAL A 25 7.86 0.01 11.67
C VAL A 25 8.92 -1.08 11.54
N VAL A 26 8.77 -2.18 12.25
CA VAL A 26 9.70 -3.33 12.17
C VAL A 26 9.70 -3.91 10.76
N GLY A 27 8.53 -4.10 10.16
CA GLY A 27 8.41 -4.55 8.77
C GLY A 27 9.13 -3.62 7.80
N TYR A 28 8.95 -2.32 7.95
CA TYR A 28 9.60 -1.32 7.12
C TYR A 28 11.13 -1.37 7.27
N MET A 29 11.63 -1.56 8.49
CA MET A 29 13.07 -1.64 8.74
C MET A 29 13.69 -2.87 8.06
N TYR A 30 13.01 -4.02 8.09
CA TYR A 30 13.44 -5.19 7.32
C TYR A 30 13.36 -4.93 5.81
N TYR A 31 12.32 -4.26 5.35
CA TYR A 31 12.17 -3.94 3.93
C TYR A 31 13.31 -3.07 3.41
N LYS A 32 13.70 -2.06 4.19
CA LYS A 32 14.77 -1.13 3.83
C LYS A 32 16.17 -1.59 4.22
N GLY A 33 16.29 -2.54 5.12
CA GLY A 33 17.58 -2.93 5.68
C GLY A 33 18.13 -1.86 6.61
N LYS A 34 17.27 -1.23 7.43
CA LYS A 34 17.67 -0.20 8.39
C LYS A 34 17.69 -0.78 9.80
N GLY A 35 18.88 -0.79 10.43
CA GLY A 35 19.06 -1.35 11.76
C GLY A 35 19.10 -2.87 11.81
N VAL A 36 18.72 -3.53 10.72
CA VAL A 36 18.75 -4.98 10.51
C VAL A 36 19.10 -5.24 9.05
N PRO A 37 19.63 -6.43 8.70
CA PRO A 37 19.83 -6.76 7.29
C PRO A 37 18.49 -6.79 6.55
N LYS A 38 18.51 -6.33 5.30
CA LYS A 38 17.31 -6.34 4.45
C LYS A 38 16.78 -7.76 4.31
N ASP A 39 15.48 -7.93 4.53
CA ASP A 39 14.83 -9.23 4.46
C ASP A 39 13.35 -9.04 4.09
N TYR A 40 13.00 -9.27 2.82
CA TYR A 40 11.63 -9.10 2.34
C TYR A 40 10.65 -10.10 2.95
N ILE A 41 11.12 -11.31 3.27
CA ILE A 41 10.27 -12.34 3.90
C ILE A 41 9.85 -11.88 5.30
N LYS A 42 10.81 -11.42 6.09
CA LYS A 42 10.52 -10.89 7.44
C LYS A 42 9.68 -9.63 7.36
N ALA A 43 9.94 -8.76 6.39
CA ALA A 43 9.11 -7.57 6.17
C ALA A 43 7.66 -7.95 5.93
N ALA A 44 7.42 -8.92 5.03
CA ALA A 44 6.07 -9.41 4.74
C ALA A 44 5.40 -10.00 5.98
N GLU A 45 6.13 -10.78 6.78
CA GLU A 45 5.58 -11.38 8.00
C GLU A 45 5.10 -10.31 8.99
N TRP A 46 5.91 -9.26 9.20
CA TRP A 46 5.53 -8.18 10.12
C TRP A 46 4.40 -7.33 9.56
N TYR A 47 4.42 -7.04 8.25
CA TYR A 47 3.30 -6.33 7.61
C TYR A 47 1.99 -7.14 7.71
N LYS A 48 2.03 -8.46 7.58
CA LYS A 48 0.84 -9.31 7.75
C LYS A 48 0.24 -9.15 9.14
N LYS A 49 1.07 -9.17 10.17
CA LYS A 49 0.61 -8.99 11.55
C LYS A 49 -0.03 -7.61 11.74
N SER A 50 0.62 -6.55 11.25
CA SER A 50 0.10 -5.20 11.33
C SER A 50 -1.21 -5.05 10.55
N ALA A 51 -1.29 -5.68 9.38
CA ALA A 51 -2.47 -5.66 8.51
C ALA A 51 -3.66 -6.40 9.14
N GLU A 52 -3.42 -7.44 9.95
CA GLU A 52 -4.48 -8.11 10.70
C GLU A 52 -5.19 -7.14 11.65
N GLY A 53 -4.46 -6.19 12.23
CA GLY A 53 -5.01 -5.09 13.01
C GLY A 53 -5.57 -3.95 12.17
N SER A 54 -5.61 -4.11 10.86
CA SER A 54 -6.16 -3.12 9.92
C SER A 54 -5.36 -1.82 9.81
N TYR A 55 -4.08 -1.86 10.09
CA TYR A 55 -3.19 -0.70 9.94
C TYR A 55 -3.01 -0.38 8.46
N THR A 56 -3.52 0.76 7.99
CA THR A 56 -3.62 1.04 6.54
C THR A 56 -2.26 1.10 5.84
N LYS A 57 -1.24 1.64 6.48
CA LYS A 57 0.11 1.66 5.90
C LYS A 57 0.66 0.26 5.67
N ALA A 58 0.39 -0.67 6.59
CA ALA A 58 0.80 -2.06 6.45
C ALA A 58 0.02 -2.76 5.34
N LEU A 59 -1.30 -2.51 5.25
CA LEU A 59 -2.13 -3.04 4.17
C LEU A 59 -1.59 -2.60 2.80
N ASN A 60 -1.27 -1.31 2.66
CA ASN A 60 -0.75 -0.76 1.41
C ASN A 60 0.62 -1.35 1.05
N ASN A 61 1.52 -1.45 2.04
CA ASN A 61 2.87 -1.97 1.80
C ASN A 61 2.85 -3.47 1.51
N LEU A 62 2.00 -4.22 2.20
CA LEU A 62 1.84 -5.64 1.92
C LEU A 62 1.27 -5.86 0.51
N ALA A 63 0.31 -5.02 0.09
CA ALA A 63 -0.22 -5.05 -1.28
C ALA A 63 0.90 -4.86 -2.30
N TYR A 64 1.81 -3.91 -2.06
CA TYR A 64 2.97 -3.68 -2.92
C TYR A 64 3.84 -4.93 -3.01
N LEU A 65 4.11 -5.59 -1.89
CA LEU A 65 4.92 -6.82 -1.89
C LEU A 65 4.26 -7.92 -2.72
N TYR A 66 2.92 -8.08 -2.62
CA TYR A 66 2.20 -9.04 -3.45
C TYR A 66 2.21 -8.67 -4.94
N GLN A 67 2.13 -7.37 -5.27
CA GLN A 67 2.22 -6.94 -6.68
C GLN A 67 3.58 -7.26 -7.29
N LYS A 68 4.64 -7.14 -6.51
CA LYS A 68 6.02 -7.32 -6.98
C LYS A 68 6.57 -8.73 -6.75
N GLY A 69 5.93 -9.52 -5.91
CA GLY A 69 6.46 -10.83 -5.51
C GLY A 69 7.70 -10.72 -4.65
N LYS A 70 7.74 -9.73 -3.75
CA LYS A 70 8.85 -9.52 -2.82
C LYS A 70 8.53 -10.11 -1.45
N GLY A 71 9.25 -11.17 -1.05
CA GLY A 71 9.03 -11.85 0.22
C GLY A 71 7.76 -12.68 0.29
N VAL A 72 6.93 -12.63 -0.74
CA VAL A 72 5.70 -13.40 -0.93
C VAL A 72 5.58 -13.77 -2.39
N ASN A 73 4.80 -14.78 -2.71
CA ASN A 73 4.48 -15.11 -4.10
C ASN A 73 3.63 -14.00 -4.71
N LYS A 74 3.99 -13.58 -5.93
CA LYS A 74 3.25 -12.53 -6.65
C LYS A 74 1.77 -12.90 -6.77
N ASP A 75 0.89 -12.00 -6.34
CA ASP A 75 -0.55 -12.22 -6.38
C ASP A 75 -1.27 -10.86 -6.45
N ILE A 76 -1.65 -10.47 -7.67
CA ILE A 76 -2.30 -9.17 -7.92
C ILE A 76 -3.70 -9.11 -7.28
N HIS A 77 -4.44 -10.23 -7.28
CA HIS A 77 -5.77 -10.27 -6.65
C HIS A 77 -5.67 -10.10 -5.14
N LYS A 78 -4.64 -10.67 -4.51
CA LYS A 78 -4.40 -10.46 -3.08
C LYS A 78 -4.09 -9.01 -2.79
N ALA A 79 -3.28 -8.38 -3.64
CA ALA A 79 -2.97 -6.96 -3.54
C ALA A 79 -4.25 -6.10 -3.62
N GLU A 80 -5.13 -6.42 -4.56
CA GLU A 80 -6.43 -5.74 -4.70
C GLU A 80 -7.25 -5.83 -3.41
N GLN A 81 -7.37 -7.03 -2.84
CA GLN A 81 -8.13 -7.23 -1.60
C GLN A 81 -7.59 -6.39 -0.45
N LEU A 82 -6.27 -6.33 -0.30
CA LEU A 82 -5.62 -5.54 0.74
C LEU A 82 -5.85 -4.04 0.54
N LEU A 83 -5.77 -3.57 -0.70
CA LEU A 83 -6.03 -2.16 -1.04
C LEU A 83 -7.49 -1.80 -0.81
N LEU A 84 -8.43 -2.69 -1.16
CA LEU A 84 -9.85 -2.47 -0.90
C LEU A 84 -10.13 -2.33 0.61
N LYS A 85 -9.50 -3.17 1.42
CA LYS A 85 -9.64 -3.10 2.88
C LYS A 85 -9.11 -1.76 3.41
N SER A 86 -7.96 -1.32 2.94
CA SER A 86 -7.36 -0.04 3.32
C SER A 86 -8.23 1.15 2.87
N ALA A 87 -8.74 1.09 1.63
CA ALA A 87 -9.60 2.14 1.07
C ALA A 87 -10.92 2.27 1.85
N LYS A 88 -11.50 1.15 2.29
CA LYS A 88 -12.72 1.17 3.12
C LYS A 88 -12.52 1.90 4.45
N GLN A 89 -11.29 1.94 4.93
CA GLN A 89 -10.94 2.67 6.15
C GLN A 89 -10.65 4.14 5.87
N GLY A 90 -10.79 4.58 4.63
CA GLY A 90 -10.63 5.97 4.25
C GLY A 90 -9.23 6.35 3.81
N ASP A 91 -8.34 5.41 3.57
CA ASP A 91 -6.98 5.71 3.16
C ASP A 91 -6.92 6.17 1.70
N ASP A 92 -6.46 7.39 1.48
CA ASP A 92 -6.40 8.01 0.15
C ASP A 92 -5.34 7.36 -0.76
N VAL A 93 -4.24 6.89 -0.19
CA VAL A 93 -3.18 6.22 -0.95
C VAL A 93 -3.69 4.89 -1.52
N ALA A 94 -4.47 4.15 -0.74
CA ALA A 94 -5.09 2.91 -1.21
C ALA A 94 -6.05 3.18 -2.38
N CYS A 95 -6.84 4.26 -2.29
CA CYS A 95 -7.73 4.67 -3.38
C CYS A 95 -6.94 4.99 -4.66
N LEU A 96 -5.85 5.75 -4.53
CA LEU A 96 -4.96 6.07 -5.65
C LEU A 96 -4.42 4.78 -6.28
N ASN A 97 -3.91 3.87 -5.46
CA ASN A 97 -3.31 2.63 -5.92
C ASN A 97 -4.33 1.71 -6.61
N LEU A 98 -5.58 1.69 -6.13
CA LEU A 98 -6.66 0.97 -6.80
C LEU A 98 -6.95 1.58 -8.18
N GLY A 99 -6.99 2.90 -8.27
CA GLY A 99 -7.16 3.57 -9.56
C GLY A 99 -6.08 3.17 -10.56
N ILE A 100 -4.83 3.16 -10.14
CA ILE A 100 -3.70 2.73 -10.97
C ILE A 100 -3.84 1.26 -11.37
N LEU A 101 -4.22 0.39 -10.44
CA LEU A 101 -4.38 -1.03 -10.69
C LEU A 101 -5.43 -1.31 -11.77
N TYR A 102 -6.58 -0.62 -11.70
CA TYR A 102 -7.64 -0.79 -12.67
C TYR A 102 -7.31 -0.14 -14.02
N GLN A 103 -6.65 1.02 -14.00
CA GLN A 103 -6.25 1.70 -15.24
C GLN A 103 -5.24 0.90 -16.05
N THR A 104 -4.28 0.27 -15.38
CA THR A 104 -3.18 -0.46 -16.04
C THR A 104 -3.57 -1.85 -16.51
N GLY A 105 -4.74 -2.37 -16.11
CA GLY A 105 -5.20 -3.69 -16.52
C GLY A 105 -4.45 -4.87 -15.92
N LYS A 106 -3.75 -4.67 -14.82
CA LYS A 106 -2.96 -5.73 -14.18
C LYS A 106 -3.80 -6.91 -13.67
N LEU A 107 -5.10 -6.70 -13.48
CA LEU A 107 -6.04 -7.77 -13.08
C LEU A 107 -6.62 -8.53 -14.27
N GLY A 108 -6.16 -8.24 -15.49
CA GLY A 108 -6.61 -8.86 -16.73
C GLY A 108 -6.98 -7.84 -17.79
N THR A 109 -8.02 -7.06 -17.55
CA THR A 109 -8.48 -6.03 -18.49
C THR A 109 -8.55 -4.67 -17.80
N ALA A 110 -8.07 -3.64 -18.49
CA ALA A 110 -8.18 -2.27 -17.98
C ALA A 110 -9.65 -1.88 -17.83
N ASN A 111 -9.98 -1.24 -16.72
CA ASN A 111 -11.33 -0.78 -16.42
C ASN A 111 -11.25 0.70 -16.04
N MET A 112 -11.46 1.57 -17.02
CA MET A 112 -11.36 3.02 -16.82
C MET A 112 -12.47 3.57 -15.93
N GLU A 113 -13.66 3.00 -15.99
CA GLU A 113 -14.77 3.44 -15.13
C GLU A 113 -14.43 3.22 -13.65
N ASP A 114 -13.93 2.04 -13.30
CA ASP A 114 -13.49 1.75 -11.93
C ASP A 114 -12.27 2.58 -11.55
N ALA A 115 -11.34 2.78 -12.48
CA ALA A 115 -10.16 3.60 -12.22
C ALA A 115 -10.57 5.05 -11.87
N GLU A 116 -11.46 5.64 -12.65
CA GLU A 116 -11.96 7.01 -12.41
C GLU A 116 -12.67 7.13 -11.06
N TYR A 117 -13.46 6.12 -10.70
CA TYR A 117 -14.16 6.07 -9.40
C TYR A 117 -13.15 6.19 -8.25
N TRP A 118 -12.09 5.39 -8.27
CA TRP A 118 -11.09 5.37 -7.21
C TRP A 118 -10.19 6.60 -7.22
N TYR A 119 -9.84 7.13 -8.39
CA TYR A 119 -9.09 8.39 -8.49
C TYR A 119 -9.91 9.55 -7.91
N ARG A 120 -11.20 9.59 -8.21
CA ARG A 120 -12.08 10.62 -7.66
C ARG A 120 -12.18 10.52 -6.14
N LYS A 121 -12.31 9.30 -5.61
CA LYS A 121 -12.32 9.10 -4.16
C LYS A 121 -11.02 9.59 -3.52
N ALA A 122 -9.88 9.27 -4.09
CA ALA A 122 -8.59 9.74 -3.60
C ALA A 122 -8.49 11.27 -3.68
N MET A 123 -8.94 11.84 -4.79
CA MET A 123 -8.98 13.31 -4.98
C MET A 123 -9.82 13.98 -3.90
N ASP A 124 -11.02 13.45 -3.63
CA ASP A 124 -11.93 14.00 -2.62
C ASP A 124 -11.31 13.96 -1.21
N LYS A 125 -10.38 13.07 -0.98
CA LYS A 125 -9.61 12.97 0.28
C LYS A 125 -8.36 13.84 0.29
N GLY A 126 -8.12 14.61 -0.78
CA GLY A 126 -7.00 15.53 -0.88
C GLY A 126 -5.72 14.95 -1.42
N ASN A 127 -5.75 13.77 -2.08
CA ASN A 127 -4.54 13.17 -2.64
C ASN A 127 -4.11 13.95 -3.89
N PRO A 128 -2.91 14.60 -3.86
CA PRO A 128 -2.51 15.46 -4.99
C PRO A 128 -2.24 14.71 -6.29
N ALA A 129 -1.68 13.50 -6.19
CA ALA A 129 -1.40 12.68 -7.39
C ALA A 129 -2.71 12.27 -8.07
N ALA A 130 -3.70 11.83 -7.30
CA ALA A 130 -5.01 11.46 -7.81
C ALA A 130 -5.71 12.65 -8.46
N THR A 131 -5.60 13.83 -7.86
CA THR A 131 -6.17 15.05 -8.41
C THR A 131 -5.62 15.36 -9.80
N ARG A 132 -4.30 15.27 -9.95
CA ARG A 132 -3.65 15.49 -11.26
C ARG A 132 -4.11 14.48 -12.30
N ILE A 133 -4.14 13.20 -11.92
CA ILE A 133 -4.52 12.13 -12.84
C ILE A 133 -5.99 12.25 -13.24
N TYR A 134 -6.88 12.47 -12.29
CA TYR A 134 -8.32 12.57 -12.56
C TYR A 134 -8.64 13.74 -13.49
N ARG A 135 -8.04 14.91 -13.22
CA ARG A 135 -8.24 16.09 -14.08
C ARG A 135 -7.72 15.87 -15.49
N ARG A 136 -6.59 15.15 -15.63
CA ARG A 136 -6.05 14.82 -16.96
C ARG A 136 -6.99 13.90 -17.73
N ILE A 137 -7.54 12.89 -17.07
CA ILE A 137 -8.49 11.96 -17.69
C ILE A 137 -9.73 12.72 -18.17
N GLN A 138 -10.30 13.59 -17.33
CA GLN A 138 -11.48 14.39 -17.70
C GLN A 138 -11.20 15.31 -18.89
N ALA A 139 -10.02 15.94 -18.92
CA ALA A 139 -9.64 16.80 -20.04
C ALA A 139 -9.54 16.02 -21.35
N MET A 140 -9.05 14.79 -21.31
CA MET A 140 -8.97 13.91 -22.49
C MET A 140 -10.37 13.50 -22.97
N GLU A 141 -11.28 13.17 -22.07
CA GLU A 141 -12.66 12.81 -22.40
C GLU A 141 -13.41 13.97 -23.06
N GLN A 142 -13.19 15.19 -22.58
CA GLN A 142 -13.81 16.38 -23.18
C GLN A 142 -13.34 16.65 -24.60
N LYS A 143 -12.11 16.27 -24.96
CA LYS A 143 -11.59 16.45 -26.33
C LYS A 143 -12.16 15.44 -27.31
N GLU A 144 -12.65 14.31 -26.84
CA GLU A 144 -13.26 13.27 -27.69
C GLU A 144 -14.72 13.57 -28.02
N ASN A 145 -15.33 14.47 -27.27
CA ASN A 145 -16.70 14.94 -27.48
C ASN A 145 -16.69 16.27 -28.27
#